data_3bedda461d3a3af3fa1ad574e9bd8866
#
_entry.id   3bedda461d3a3af3fa1ad574e9bd8866
#
_cell.length_a   1.000
_cell.length_b   1.000
_cell.length_c   1.000
_cell.angle_alpha   90.00
_cell.angle_beta   90.00
_cell.angle_gamma   90.00
#
_symmetry.space_group_name_H-M   'P 1'
#
loop_
_entity.id
_entity.type
_entity.pdbx_description
1 polymer ?
#
loop_
_entity_poly.entity_id
_entity_poly.type
_entity_poly.pdbx_seq_one_letter_code
_entity_poly.pdbx_strand_id
1 'polypeptide(L)'
;MPYTPIYLTLSDAQTELQNILWCWTDVNGALQTSYILDDLQAIEGEVSAFLYPRYDLPVTDAVSIQLIRSYVIVLLRARGYNRHPVSETPESIMQEARQTRGALRDLNSGAMVLGGAAQKTTGTRVETFGQAGGNTARFTQTSLGAWG
;
A
#
# COMPACT_ATOMS: atom_id res chain seq x y z
N MET A 1 1.95 -23.53 -3.67
CA MET A 1 1.88 -22.78 -4.93
C MET A 1 2.74 -21.54 -4.82
N PRO A 2 3.46 -21.19 -5.88
CA PRO A 2 4.22 -19.94 -5.84
C PRO A 2 3.29 -18.75 -5.79
N TYR A 3 3.76 -17.67 -5.17
CA TYR A 3 3.00 -16.45 -5.05
C TYR A 3 2.78 -15.82 -6.43
N THR A 4 1.58 -15.30 -6.65
CA THR A 4 1.26 -14.53 -7.86
C THR A 4 1.20 -13.06 -7.47
N PRO A 5 2.18 -12.26 -7.90
CA PRO A 5 2.20 -10.83 -7.54
C PRO A 5 0.98 -10.07 -8.05
N ILE A 6 0.59 -9.06 -7.31
CA ILE A 6 -0.61 -8.27 -7.59
C ILE A 6 -0.25 -6.98 -8.35
N TYR A 7 0.73 -6.23 -7.84
CA TYR A 7 1.03 -4.91 -8.37
C TYR A 7 2.35 -4.87 -9.16
N LEU A 8 3.30 -5.75 -8.86
CA LEU A 8 4.63 -5.73 -9.48
C LEU A 8 5.01 -7.16 -9.86
N THR A 9 5.10 -7.44 -11.15
CA THR A 9 5.48 -8.79 -11.60
C THR A 9 6.93 -9.10 -11.25
N LEU A 10 7.28 -10.39 -11.22
CA LEU A 10 8.65 -10.80 -10.96
C LEU A 10 9.60 -10.21 -12.00
N SER A 11 9.20 -10.20 -13.27
CA SER A 11 10.02 -9.64 -14.35
C SER A 11 10.27 -8.15 -14.16
N ASP A 12 9.23 -7.40 -13.78
CA ASP A 12 9.37 -5.98 -13.51
C ASP A 12 10.27 -5.73 -12.30
N ALA A 13 10.11 -6.53 -11.24
CA ALA A 13 10.96 -6.42 -10.06
C ALA A 13 12.43 -6.64 -10.42
N GLN A 14 12.73 -7.65 -11.23
CA GLN A 14 14.10 -7.92 -11.65
C GLN A 14 14.67 -6.80 -12.52
N THR A 15 13.85 -6.19 -13.36
CA THR A 15 14.28 -5.08 -14.21
C THR A 15 14.54 -3.83 -13.38
N GLU A 16 13.62 -3.48 -12.48
CA GLU A 16 13.74 -2.28 -11.68
C GLU A 16 14.87 -2.35 -10.66
N LEU A 17 15.19 -3.55 -10.20
CA LEU A 17 16.17 -3.76 -9.13
C LEU A 17 17.44 -4.48 -9.64
N GLN A 18 17.69 -4.42 -10.95
CA GLN A 18 18.77 -5.19 -11.57
C GLN A 18 20.15 -4.92 -10.95
N ASN A 19 20.38 -3.71 -10.45
CA ASN A 19 21.66 -3.33 -9.86
C ASN A 19 21.83 -3.84 -8.43
N ILE A 20 20.79 -4.40 -7.83
CA ILE A 20 20.86 -4.97 -6.47
C ILE A 20 20.35 -6.40 -6.40
N LEU A 21 20.25 -7.09 -7.54
CA LEU A 21 19.81 -8.50 -7.54
C LEU A 21 20.68 -9.41 -6.70
N TRP A 22 21.92 -8.99 -6.41
CA TRP A 22 22.81 -9.72 -5.52
C TRP A 22 22.23 -9.90 -4.11
N CYS A 23 21.26 -9.07 -3.73
CA CYS A 23 20.58 -9.21 -2.43
C CYS A 23 19.79 -10.52 -2.32
N TRP A 24 19.41 -11.10 -3.45
CA TRP A 24 18.58 -12.30 -3.48
C TRP A 24 19.34 -13.51 -4.05
N THR A 25 20.66 -13.54 -3.85
CA THR A 25 21.45 -14.68 -4.24
C THR A 25 21.65 -15.65 -3.08
N ASP A 26 21.91 -16.90 -3.41
CA ASP A 26 22.23 -17.92 -2.41
C ASP A 26 23.72 -17.84 -2.04
N VAL A 27 24.18 -18.80 -1.22
CA VAL A 27 25.57 -18.84 -0.76
C VAL A 27 26.57 -19.02 -1.89
N ASN A 28 26.12 -19.47 -3.06
CA ASN A 28 26.96 -19.67 -4.22
C ASN A 28 26.88 -18.50 -5.20
N GLY A 29 26.11 -17.46 -4.88
CA GLY A 29 25.93 -16.29 -5.73
C GLY A 29 24.88 -16.48 -6.82
N ALA A 30 24.11 -17.55 -6.78
CA ALA A 30 23.05 -17.80 -7.78
C ALA A 30 21.77 -17.08 -7.37
N LEU A 31 21.19 -16.34 -8.30
CA LEU A 31 19.94 -15.61 -8.06
C LEU A 31 18.80 -16.58 -7.74
N GLN A 32 18.11 -16.32 -6.64
CA GLN A 32 16.98 -17.12 -6.19
C GLN A 32 15.69 -16.32 -6.37
N THR A 33 14.96 -16.61 -7.45
CA THR A 33 13.71 -15.91 -7.75
C THR A 33 12.65 -16.14 -6.68
N SER A 34 12.70 -17.30 -6.00
CA SER A 34 11.80 -17.57 -4.88
C SER A 34 12.00 -16.56 -3.73
N TYR A 35 13.22 -16.12 -3.49
CA TYR A 35 13.49 -15.12 -2.45
C TYR A 35 12.85 -13.78 -2.80
N ILE A 36 12.91 -13.40 -4.09
CA ILE A 36 12.26 -12.18 -4.55
C ILE A 36 10.74 -12.29 -4.38
N LEU A 37 10.16 -13.44 -4.74
CA LEU A 37 8.72 -13.66 -4.61
C LEU A 37 8.26 -13.65 -3.15
N ASP A 38 9.06 -14.22 -2.24
CA ASP A 38 8.74 -14.21 -0.81
C ASP A 38 8.72 -12.78 -0.27
N ASP A 39 9.74 -12.01 -0.63
CA ASP A 39 9.81 -10.61 -0.19
C ASP A 39 8.71 -9.77 -0.83
N LEU A 40 8.41 -10.02 -2.10
CA LEU A 40 7.35 -9.32 -2.80
C LEU A 40 5.99 -9.62 -2.17
N GLN A 41 5.74 -10.88 -1.82
CA GLN A 41 4.52 -11.26 -1.12
C GLN A 41 4.38 -10.50 0.21
N ALA A 42 5.45 -10.42 0.97
CA ALA A 42 5.44 -9.71 2.25
C ALA A 42 5.17 -8.22 2.06
N ILE A 43 5.78 -7.60 1.06
CA ILE A 43 5.62 -6.18 0.79
C ILE A 43 4.22 -5.87 0.26
N GLU A 44 3.73 -6.65 -0.68
CA GLU A 44 2.37 -6.42 -1.22
C GLU A 44 1.31 -6.66 -0.13
N GLY A 45 1.58 -7.60 0.79
CA GLY A 45 0.73 -7.80 1.97
C GLY A 45 0.74 -6.59 2.89
N GLU A 46 1.92 -6.01 3.13
CA GLU A 46 2.04 -4.78 3.94
C GLU A 46 1.27 -3.63 3.30
N VAL A 47 1.48 -3.40 2.00
CA VAL A 47 0.79 -2.33 1.26
C VAL A 47 -0.73 -2.55 1.30
N SER A 48 -1.17 -3.77 1.06
CA SER A 48 -2.60 -4.10 1.10
C SER A 48 -3.20 -3.84 2.48
N ALA A 49 -2.46 -4.13 3.54
CA ALA A 49 -2.93 -3.87 4.91
C ALA A 49 -3.16 -2.37 5.17
N PHE A 50 -2.31 -1.51 4.61
CA PHE A 50 -2.52 -0.06 4.72
C PHE A 50 -3.73 0.42 3.90
N LEU A 51 -3.97 -0.18 2.74
CA LEU A 51 -5.04 0.27 1.83
C LEU A 51 -6.39 -0.33 2.17
N TYR A 52 -6.43 -1.51 2.76
CA TYR A 52 -7.64 -2.28 3.01
C TYR A 52 -8.76 -1.49 3.69
N PRO A 53 -8.48 -0.65 4.71
CA PRO A 53 -9.57 0.04 5.40
C PRO A 53 -10.34 1.04 4.55
N ARG A 54 -9.75 1.54 3.46
CA ARG A 54 -10.33 2.62 2.69
C ARG A 54 -10.61 2.28 1.23
N TYR A 55 -9.99 1.26 0.68
CA TYR A 55 -10.07 0.97 -0.75
C TYR A 55 -10.51 -0.47 -0.99
N ASP A 56 -11.21 -0.68 -2.10
CA ASP A 56 -11.50 -2.02 -2.60
C ASP A 56 -10.23 -2.58 -3.22
N LEU A 57 -9.86 -3.80 -2.84
CA LEU A 57 -8.62 -4.44 -3.30
C LEU A 57 -8.94 -5.65 -4.17
N PRO A 58 -8.10 -5.92 -5.17
CA PRO A 58 -6.95 -5.11 -5.57
C PRO A 58 -7.36 -3.81 -6.25
N VAL A 59 -6.51 -2.78 -6.14
CA VAL A 59 -6.73 -1.52 -6.85
C VAL A 59 -6.54 -1.78 -8.34
N THR A 60 -7.47 -1.27 -9.16
CA THR A 60 -7.47 -1.53 -10.61
C THR A 60 -7.26 -0.27 -11.45
N ASP A 61 -7.33 0.91 -10.84
CA ASP A 61 -7.09 2.16 -11.53
C ASP A 61 -5.62 2.30 -11.95
N ALA A 62 -5.37 2.59 -13.24
CA ALA A 62 -4.03 2.59 -13.79
C ALA A 62 -3.08 3.58 -13.10
N VAL A 63 -3.57 4.78 -12.79
CA VAL A 63 -2.75 5.82 -12.14
C VAL A 63 -2.38 5.41 -10.72
N SER A 64 -3.37 4.90 -9.99
CA SER A 64 -3.15 4.43 -8.62
C SER A 64 -2.21 3.23 -8.57
N ILE A 65 -2.34 2.31 -9.53
CA ILE A 65 -1.43 1.17 -9.64
C ILE A 65 0.02 1.63 -9.82
N GLN A 66 0.27 2.64 -10.65
CA GLN A 66 1.62 3.16 -10.86
C GLN A 66 2.22 3.68 -9.55
N LEU A 67 1.44 4.41 -8.77
CA LEU A 67 1.89 4.91 -7.48
C LEU A 67 2.18 3.75 -6.52
N ILE A 68 1.28 2.79 -6.45
CA ILE A 68 1.45 1.61 -5.57
C ILE A 68 2.69 0.82 -5.99
N ARG A 69 2.91 0.64 -7.30
CA ARG A 69 4.11 -0.03 -7.80
C ARG A 69 5.38 0.66 -7.34
N SER A 70 5.41 1.99 -7.40
CA SER A 70 6.59 2.74 -6.93
C SER A 70 6.84 2.50 -5.45
N TYR A 71 5.80 2.43 -4.63
CA TYR A 71 5.93 2.12 -3.21
C TYR A 71 6.44 0.70 -2.99
N VAL A 72 5.91 -0.26 -3.74
CA VAL A 72 6.35 -1.66 -3.64
C VAL A 72 7.84 -1.77 -4.00
N ILE A 73 8.29 -1.08 -5.06
CA ILE A 73 9.69 -1.11 -5.48
C ILE A 73 10.60 -0.55 -4.37
N VAL A 74 10.24 0.58 -3.77
CA VAL A 74 11.03 1.19 -2.69
C VAL A 74 11.14 0.24 -1.50
N LEU A 75 10.03 -0.33 -1.08
CA LEU A 75 10.01 -1.23 0.08
C LEU A 75 10.73 -2.55 -0.23
N LEU A 76 10.59 -3.06 -1.44
CA LEU A 76 11.28 -4.28 -1.86
C LEU A 76 12.79 -4.08 -1.88
N ARG A 77 13.25 -2.90 -2.33
CA ARG A 77 14.67 -2.55 -2.31
C ARG A 77 15.22 -2.60 -0.89
N ALA A 78 14.53 -1.93 0.04
CA ALA A 78 14.96 -1.91 1.44
C ALA A 78 14.98 -3.32 2.04
N ARG A 79 13.99 -4.13 1.69
CA ARG A 79 13.90 -5.51 2.19
C ARG A 79 15.02 -6.38 1.63
N GLY A 80 15.38 -6.17 0.35
CA GLY A 80 16.49 -6.88 -0.26
C GLY A 80 17.81 -6.64 0.47
N TYR A 81 18.13 -5.38 0.78
CA TYR A 81 19.32 -5.06 1.56
C TYR A 81 19.28 -5.71 2.95
N ASN A 82 18.10 -5.70 3.59
CA ASN A 82 17.99 -6.31 4.92
C ASN A 82 18.11 -7.84 4.88
N ARG A 83 17.80 -8.46 3.76
CA ARG A 83 17.91 -9.92 3.62
C ARG A 83 19.38 -10.36 3.58
N HIS A 84 20.26 -9.57 2.99
CA HIS A 84 21.64 -9.96 2.79
C HIS A 84 22.45 -9.75 4.08
N PRO A 85 23.05 -10.81 4.65
CA PRO A 85 23.60 -10.75 6.01
C PRO A 85 24.86 -9.91 6.17
N VAL A 86 25.56 -9.61 5.07
CA VAL A 86 26.85 -8.92 5.14
C VAL A 86 26.80 -7.49 4.62
N SER A 87 25.63 -6.97 4.26
CA SER A 87 25.54 -5.61 3.79
C SER A 87 24.69 -4.77 4.74
N GLU A 88 25.11 -3.51 4.89
CA GLU A 88 24.30 -2.54 5.60
C GLU A 88 23.39 -1.84 4.62
N THR A 89 22.15 -1.61 5.02
CA THR A 89 21.22 -0.85 4.19
C THR A 89 21.66 0.61 4.18
N PRO A 90 21.91 1.21 2.99
CA PRO A 90 22.24 2.63 2.91
C PRO A 90 21.18 3.48 3.57
N GLU A 91 21.61 4.56 4.22
CA GLU A 91 20.67 5.45 4.93
C GLU A 91 19.60 6.03 3.99
N SER A 92 19.98 6.37 2.75
CA SER A 92 19.03 6.88 1.77
C SER A 92 17.91 5.89 1.48
N ILE A 93 18.25 4.60 1.38
CA ILE A 93 17.28 3.52 1.14
C ILE A 93 16.32 3.40 2.34
N MET A 94 16.88 3.44 3.55
CA MET A 94 16.05 3.37 4.76
C MET A 94 15.13 4.58 4.88
N GLN A 95 15.62 5.76 4.51
CA GLN A 95 14.82 6.97 4.56
C GLN A 95 13.68 6.95 3.54
N GLU A 96 13.96 6.50 2.31
CA GLU A 96 12.92 6.31 1.31
C GLU A 96 11.84 5.34 1.79
N ALA A 97 12.25 4.25 2.42
CA ALA A 97 11.30 3.27 2.95
C ALA A 97 10.43 3.89 4.06
N ARG A 98 11.03 4.69 4.94
CA ARG A 98 10.27 5.39 5.99
C ARG A 98 9.26 6.37 5.39
N GLN A 99 9.70 7.14 4.38
CA GLN A 99 8.81 8.09 3.70
C GLN A 99 7.65 7.37 3.00
N THR A 100 7.95 6.26 2.35
CA THR A 100 6.92 5.46 1.68
C THR A 100 5.91 4.91 2.69
N ARG A 101 6.37 4.41 3.83
CA ARG A 101 5.46 3.95 4.88
C ARG A 101 4.66 5.11 5.48
N GLY A 102 5.25 6.30 5.54
CA GLY A 102 4.53 7.51 5.91
C GLY A 102 3.38 7.81 4.94
N ALA A 103 3.66 7.77 3.64
CA ALA A 103 2.64 7.97 2.60
C ALA A 103 1.54 6.91 2.69
N LEU A 104 1.90 5.66 2.95
CA LEU A 104 0.91 4.59 3.13
C LEU A 104 0.02 4.83 4.35
N ARG A 105 0.59 5.36 5.45
CA ARG A 105 -0.21 5.74 6.61
C ARG A 105 -1.17 6.89 6.27
N ASP A 106 -0.73 7.85 5.45
CA ASP A 106 -1.58 8.96 5.01
C ASP A 106 -2.73 8.45 4.15
N LEU A 107 -2.48 7.45 3.30
CA LEU A 107 -3.54 6.79 2.54
C LEU A 107 -4.50 6.03 3.47
N ASN A 108 -3.96 5.39 4.49
CA ASN A 108 -4.77 4.65 5.45
C ASN A 108 -5.67 5.59 6.26
N SER A 109 -5.16 6.73 6.68
CA SER A 109 -5.91 7.70 7.49
C SER A 109 -6.81 8.61 6.67
N GLY A 110 -6.61 8.69 5.36
CA GLY A 110 -7.34 9.60 4.49
C GLY A 110 -6.71 10.98 4.36
N ALA A 111 -5.54 11.21 4.95
CA ALA A 111 -4.79 12.46 4.75
C ALA A 111 -4.32 12.57 3.29
N MET A 112 -4.14 11.44 2.62
CA MET A 112 -3.86 11.37 1.19
C MET A 112 -4.87 10.41 0.55
N VAL A 113 -5.21 10.64 -0.71
CA VAL A 113 -6.22 9.85 -1.42
C VAL A 113 -5.66 9.40 -2.76
N LEU A 114 -5.91 8.14 -3.11
CA LEU A 114 -5.64 7.62 -4.44
C LEU A 114 -6.73 8.12 -5.39
N GLY A 115 -6.35 8.98 -6.31
CA GLY A 115 -7.30 9.47 -7.31
C GLY A 115 -7.71 8.35 -8.25
N GLY A 116 -8.99 8.13 -8.43
CA GLY A 116 -9.50 7.11 -9.33
C GLY A 116 -9.66 5.72 -8.73
N ALA A 117 -9.05 5.44 -7.58
CA ALA A 117 -9.23 4.15 -6.95
C ALA A 117 -10.60 4.06 -6.28
N ALA A 118 -11.25 2.91 -6.42
CA ALA A 118 -12.55 2.68 -5.79
C ALA A 118 -12.37 2.62 -4.27
N GLN A 119 -13.01 3.55 -3.58
CA GLN A 119 -13.04 3.54 -2.13
C GLN A 119 -14.16 2.64 -1.64
N LYS A 120 -13.93 2.04 -0.48
CA LYS A 120 -14.97 1.23 0.15
C LYS A 120 -16.17 2.10 0.45
N THR A 121 -17.33 1.63 0.04
CA THR A 121 -18.60 2.20 0.44
C THR A 121 -18.81 1.79 1.89
N THR A 122 -18.42 2.64 2.80
CA THR A 122 -18.89 2.52 4.18
C THR A 122 -20.33 2.94 4.16
N GLY A 123 -21.19 2.03 4.31
CA GLY A 123 -22.57 2.32 4.34
C GLY A 123 -22.90 3.64 5.02
N THR A 124 -22.72 3.93 5.02
CA THR A 124 -22.74 4.74 5.43
C THR A 124 -22.51 5.57 6.29
N ARG A 125 -22.38 5.22 6.36
CA ARG A 125 -22.12 5.79 7.01
C ARG A 125 -22.46 6.61 7.31
N VAL A 126 -22.83 6.33 7.14
CA VAL A 126 -23.13 6.99 7.42
C VAL A 126 -23.28 7.83 7.60
N GLU A 127 -23.52 7.84 7.62
CA GLU A 127 -23.72 8.48 7.92
C GLU A 127 -23.83 9.31 8.22
N THR A 128 -24.20 9.19 8.35
CA THR A 128 -24.37 9.80 8.88
C THR A 128 -24.65 10.47 9.31
N PHE A 129 -25.11 10.49 9.66
CA PHE A 129 -25.30 11.07 10.28
C PHE A 129 -25.59 11.91 10.34
N GLY A 130 -25.77 12.03 10.44
CA GLY A 130 -26.13 12.65 10.65
C GLY A 130 -26.40 13.39 10.40
N GLN A 131 -26.82 13.70 10.33
CA GLN A 131 -27.04 14.28 10.41
C GLN A 131 -27.25 14.75 10.17
N ALA A 132 -27.83 14.81 10.16
CA ALA A 132 -27.97 15.13 10.41
C ALA A 132 -28.07 15.64 10.15
N GLY A 133 -28.62 15.86 10.01
CA GLY A 133 -28.75 16.13 10.29
C GLY A 133 -28.87 16.57 9.95
N GLY A 134 -29.68 17.31 9.89
CA GLY A 134 -29.93 17.38 10.11
C GLY A 134 -30.07 17.80 9.80
N ASN A 135 -30.51 17.96 9.87
CA ASN A 135 -30.76 18.09 10.07
C ASN A 135 -30.76 18.44 9.93
N THR A 136 -31.38 18.44 9.94
CA THR A 136 -31.60 18.40 10.33
C THR A 136 -31.61 18.63 10.40
N ALA A 137 -32.31 18.59 10.33
CA ALA A 137 -32.42 18.42 10.97
C ALA A 137 -32.47 18.66 11.09
N ARG A 138 -32.77 18.51 11.17
CA ARG A 138 -33.03 18.35 11.66
C ARG A 138 -32.91 18.54 11.99
N PHE A 139 -33.42 18.26 11.83
CA PHE A 139 -33.57 18.14 12.40
C PHE A 139 -33.57 18.79 12.15
N THR A 140 -34.29 19.03 12.04
CA THR A 140 -34.50 19.21 12.32
C THR A 140 -34.57 19.71 12.27
N GLN A 141 -34.82 19.31 12.30
CA GLN A 141 -35.08 19.29 12.65
C GLN A 141 -35.26 19.39 12.58
N THR A 142 -36.12 19.67 12.51
CA THR A 142 -36.28 19.38 12.87
C THR A 142 -36.15 19.45 13.04
N SER A 143 -36.89 19.33 13.14
CA SER A 143 -36.78 19.00 13.85
C SER A 143 -36.57 19.25 14.07
N LEU A 144 -37.10 19.25 14.23
CA LEU A 144 -37.03 19.15 14.99
C LEU A 144 -37.04 19.23 15.04
N GLY A 145 -37.70 19.08 14.80
CA GLY A 145 -37.81 18.83 15.44
C GLY A 145 -37.67 18.91 15.56
N ALA A 146 -38.37 18.56 15.66
CA ALA A 146 -38.13 18.35 16.26
C ALA A 146 -37.75 18.50 16.53
N TRP A 147 -38.41 18.87 16.91
CA TRP A 147 -37.87 18.92 17.49
C TRP A 147 -37.60 19.17 17.34
N GLY A 148 -38.28 19.22 16.96
CA GLY A 148 -38.14 19.21 17.13
C GLY A 148 -37.73 19.28 16.86
#